data_817e0e41f60cd83bd8f5d7683d1669ba
#
_entry.id   817e0e41f60cd83bd8f5d7683d1669ba
#
_cell.length_a   1.000
_cell.length_b   1.000
_cell.length_c   1.000
_cell.angle_alpha   90.00
_cell.angle_beta   90.00
_cell.angle_gamma   90.00
#
_symmetry.space_group_name_H-M   'P 1'
#
loop_
_entity.id
_entity.type
_entity.pdbx_description
1 polymer ?
#
loop_
_entity_poly.entity_id
_entity_poly.type
_entity_poly.pdbx_seq_one_letter_code
_entity_poly.pdbx_strand_id
1 'polypeptide(L)'
;MSMDSATTLVSKIKGYNPDVNCGVVSSAYEFARKAHHGQLRASGDPYITHPLQVADILADMRLDQASIITALLHDVVEDTGVTLDTITNEFSNEVARLVDGVTK
;
A
#
# COMPACT_ATOMS: atom_id res chain seq x y z
N MET A 1 3.27 -19.50 3.40
CA MET A 1 3.33 -19.18 3.21
C MET A 1 2.87 -18.37 2.89
N SER A 2 2.94 -17.91 2.79
CA SER A 2 2.54 -17.18 2.57
C SER A 2 2.30 -16.63 1.73
N MET A 3 1.86 -16.47 1.35
CA MET A 3 1.68 -16.11 0.55
C MET A 3 1.79 -14.99 0.20
N ASP A 4 1.73 -14.79 -0.32
CA ASP A 4 2.06 -13.78 -0.90
C ASP A 4 0.93 -12.91 -1.00
N SER A 5 0.80 -12.14 0.04
CA SER A 5 -0.34 -11.27 0.23
C SER A 5 -0.48 -10.25 -0.88
N ALA A 6 0.65 -9.77 -1.43
CA ALA A 6 0.61 -8.84 -2.55
C ALA A 6 0.00 -9.50 -3.79
N THR A 7 0.33 -10.75 -4.03
CA THR A 7 -0.22 -11.49 -5.16
C THR A 7 -1.73 -11.63 -5.04
N THR A 8 -2.21 -11.94 -3.84
CA THR A 8 -3.65 -12.06 -3.59
C THR A 8 -4.35 -10.73 -3.83
N LEU A 9 -3.79 -9.64 -3.31
CA LEU A 9 -4.35 -8.31 -3.50
C LEU A 9 -4.40 -7.93 -4.97
N VAL A 10 -3.30 -8.15 -5.69
CA VAL A 10 -3.23 -7.82 -7.12
C VAL A 10 -4.26 -8.62 -7.91
N SER A 11 -4.40 -9.92 -7.60
CA SER A 11 -5.39 -10.75 -8.28
C SER A 11 -6.80 -10.24 -8.06
N LYS A 12 -7.11 -9.81 -6.84
CA LYS A 12 -8.42 -9.28 -6.52
C LYS A 12 -8.71 -8.01 -7.32
N ILE A 13 -7.75 -7.08 -7.36
CA ILE A 13 -7.92 -5.83 -8.11
C ILE A 13 -8.08 -6.12 -9.59
N LYS A 14 -7.27 -7.02 -10.13
CA LYS A 14 -7.30 -7.33 -11.54
C LYS A 14 -8.64 -7.92 -11.95
N GLY A 15 -9.33 -8.58 -11.03
CA GLY A 15 -10.63 -9.16 -11.29
C GLY A 15 -11.69 -8.12 -11.63
N TYR A 16 -11.58 -6.90 -11.10
CA TYR A 16 -12.54 -5.84 -11.42
C TYR A 16 -11.93 -4.69 -12.23
N ASN A 17 -10.60 -4.65 -12.32
CA ASN A 17 -9.89 -3.59 -13.06
C ASN A 17 -8.78 -4.24 -13.89
N PRO A 18 -9.11 -4.74 -15.09
CA PRO A 18 -8.11 -5.40 -15.93
C PRO A 18 -6.95 -4.50 -16.33
N ASP A 19 -7.13 -3.18 -16.25
CA ASP A 19 -6.10 -2.22 -16.62
C ASP A 19 -5.15 -1.89 -15.48
N VAL A 20 -5.35 -2.50 -14.32
CA VAL A 20 -4.50 -2.21 -13.16
C VAL A 20 -3.04 -2.50 -13.48
N ASN A 21 -2.15 -1.61 -13.02
CA ASN A 21 -0.73 -1.84 -13.16
C ASN A 21 -0.26 -2.69 -11.99
N CYS A 22 -0.22 -4.01 -12.20
CA CYS A 22 0.13 -4.95 -11.15
C CYS A 22 1.53 -4.69 -10.59
N GLY A 23 2.46 -4.28 -11.45
CA GLY A 23 3.82 -3.97 -11.02
C GLY A 23 3.88 -2.82 -10.04
N VAL A 24 3.09 -1.78 -10.27
CA VAL A 24 3.06 -0.62 -9.37
C VAL A 24 2.45 -1.00 -8.03
N VAL A 25 1.37 -1.76 -8.03
CA VAL A 25 0.75 -2.20 -6.77
C VAL A 25 1.72 -3.08 -5.98
N SER A 26 2.39 -4.02 -6.64
CA SER A 26 3.38 -4.86 -5.99
C SER A 26 4.54 -4.05 -5.45
N SER A 27 4.99 -3.04 -6.20
CA SER A 27 6.07 -2.15 -5.76
C SER A 27 5.67 -1.37 -4.53
N ALA A 28 4.42 -0.90 -4.47
CA ALA A 28 3.94 -0.17 -3.29
C ALA A 28 3.93 -1.08 -2.07
N TYR A 29 3.47 -2.32 -2.23
CA TYR A 29 3.48 -3.27 -1.13
C TYR A 29 4.92 -3.52 -0.64
N GLU A 30 5.85 -3.79 -1.56
CA GLU A 30 7.23 -4.07 -1.18
C GLU A 30 7.89 -2.85 -0.54
N PHE A 31 7.61 -1.66 -1.06
CA PHE A 31 8.13 -0.43 -0.48
C PHE A 31 7.66 -0.29 0.96
N ALA A 32 6.36 -0.49 1.20
CA ALA A 32 5.80 -0.39 2.54
C ALA A 32 6.36 -1.47 3.46
N ARG A 33 6.51 -2.70 2.95
CA ARG A 33 7.04 -3.80 3.73
C ARG A 33 8.47 -3.49 4.20
N LYS A 34 9.30 -2.97 3.31
CA LYS A 34 10.66 -2.63 3.66
C LYS A 34 10.73 -1.45 4.63
N ALA A 35 9.88 -0.45 4.43
CA ALA A 35 9.86 0.72 5.29
C ALA A 35 9.42 0.36 6.71
N HIS A 36 8.49 -0.57 6.86
CA HIS A 36 8.02 -1.02 8.16
C HIS A 36 8.81 -2.20 8.72
N HIS A 37 9.92 -2.56 8.08
CA HIS A 37 10.70 -3.71 8.49
C HIS A 37 11.07 -3.59 9.98
N GLY A 38 10.82 -4.64 10.73
CA GLY A 38 11.11 -4.68 12.16
C GLY A 38 10.04 -4.09 13.05
N GLN A 39 9.03 -3.40 12.48
CA GLN A 39 7.94 -2.86 13.28
C GLN A 39 6.88 -3.94 13.48
N LEU A 40 6.36 -4.00 14.70
CA LEU A 40 5.30 -4.94 15.04
C LEU A 40 4.08 -4.18 15.56
N ARG A 41 2.90 -4.75 15.30
CA ARG A 41 1.66 -4.23 15.87
C ARG A 41 1.55 -4.70 17.34
N ALA A 42 0.61 -4.11 18.06
CA ALA A 42 0.37 -4.51 19.44
C ALA A 42 0.10 -6.01 19.56
N SER A 43 -0.45 -6.63 18.51
CA SER A 43 -0.72 -8.07 18.48
C SER A 43 0.54 -8.91 18.28
N GLY A 44 1.67 -8.29 17.92
CA GLY A 44 2.90 -9.00 17.60
C GLY A 44 3.08 -9.30 16.13
N ASP A 45 2.09 -9.02 15.31
CA ASP A 45 2.18 -9.25 13.86
C ASP A 45 3.02 -8.17 13.19
N PRO A 46 3.69 -8.49 12.06
CA PRO A 46 4.41 -7.47 11.29
C PRO A 46 3.50 -6.31 10.93
N TYR A 47 4.01 -5.09 11.01
CA TYR A 47 3.18 -3.91 10.79
C TYR A 47 2.57 -3.86 9.40
N ILE A 48 3.26 -4.37 8.38
CA ILE A 48 2.73 -4.38 7.01
C ILE A 48 1.35 -5.04 6.91
N THR A 49 1.02 -5.92 7.86
CA THR A 49 -0.28 -6.59 7.89
C THR A 49 -1.43 -5.58 7.93
N HIS A 50 -1.25 -4.47 8.65
CA HIS A 50 -2.30 -3.47 8.78
C HIS A 50 -2.62 -2.75 7.47
N PRO A 51 -1.65 -2.08 6.79
CA PRO A 51 -1.97 -1.43 5.52
C PRO A 51 -2.43 -2.42 4.46
N LEU A 52 -1.93 -3.65 4.51
CA LEU A 52 -2.39 -4.67 3.57
C LEU A 52 -3.86 -5.00 3.78
N GLN A 53 -4.30 -5.12 5.03
CA GLN A 53 -5.70 -5.39 5.34
C GLN A 53 -6.60 -4.24 4.87
N VAL A 54 -6.15 -2.99 5.07
CA VAL A 54 -6.90 -1.83 4.60
C VAL A 54 -7.02 -1.87 3.07
N ALA A 55 -5.91 -2.13 2.38
CA ALA A 55 -5.93 -2.20 0.93
C ALA A 55 -6.86 -3.31 0.44
N ASP A 56 -6.89 -4.44 1.13
CA ASP A 56 -7.75 -5.55 0.77
C ASP A 56 -9.23 -5.18 0.90
N ILE A 57 -9.60 -4.46 1.97
CA ILE A 57 -10.96 -3.97 2.14
C ILE A 57 -11.34 -3.01 1.02
N LEU A 58 -10.43 -2.09 0.65
CA LEU A 58 -10.70 -1.16 -0.43
C LEU A 58 -10.84 -1.88 -1.76
N ALA A 59 -10.08 -2.96 -1.97
CA ALA A 59 -10.21 -3.76 -3.17
C ALA A 59 -11.57 -4.46 -3.23
N ASP A 60 -12.08 -4.92 -2.08
CA ASP A 60 -13.43 -5.48 -2.01
C ASP A 60 -14.48 -4.43 -2.39
N MET A 61 -14.21 -3.17 -2.13
CA MET A 61 -15.08 -2.07 -2.49
C MET A 61 -14.84 -1.59 -3.92
N ARG A 62 -13.94 -2.23 -4.63
CA ARG A 62 -13.61 -1.95 -6.04
C ARG A 62 -13.09 -0.54 -6.27
N LEU A 63 -12.26 -0.07 -5.35
CA LEU A 63 -11.67 1.25 -5.50
C LEU A 63 -10.53 1.23 -6.51
N ASP A 64 -10.18 2.41 -7.02
CA ASP A 64 -9.18 2.52 -8.07
C ASP A 64 -7.76 2.25 -7.57
N GLN A 65 -6.86 2.07 -8.53
CA GLN A 65 -5.47 1.75 -8.25
C GLN A 65 -4.81 2.77 -7.32
N ALA A 66 -5.02 4.07 -7.59
CA ALA A 66 -4.40 5.12 -6.79
C ALA A 66 -4.83 5.04 -5.32
N SER A 67 -6.11 4.72 -5.07
CA SER A 67 -6.61 4.58 -3.70
C SER A 67 -5.98 3.39 -3.01
N ILE A 68 -5.83 2.27 -3.71
CA ILE A 68 -5.21 1.06 -3.15
C ILE A 68 -3.75 1.34 -2.77
N ILE A 69 -3.02 1.99 -3.67
CA ILE A 69 -1.62 2.31 -3.42
C ILE A 69 -1.50 3.27 -2.24
N THR A 70 -2.40 4.24 -2.16
CA THR A 70 -2.42 5.18 -1.04
C THR A 70 -2.62 4.46 0.28
N ALA A 71 -3.52 3.47 0.31
CA ALA A 71 -3.74 2.67 1.51
C ALA A 71 -2.47 1.94 1.95
N LEU A 72 -1.72 1.41 0.98
CA LEU A 72 -0.48 0.71 1.30
C LEU A 72 0.61 1.64 1.83
N LEU A 73 0.60 2.90 1.42
CA LEU A 73 1.71 3.82 1.70
C LEU A 73 1.44 4.85 2.78
N HIS A 74 0.19 5.05 3.21
CA HIS A 74 -0.09 6.19 4.08
C HIS A 74 0.63 6.13 5.44
N ASP A 75 0.73 4.94 6.04
CA ASP A 75 1.43 4.79 7.31
C ASP A 75 2.95 4.88 7.16
N VAL A 76 3.45 4.64 5.96
CA VAL A 76 4.89 4.73 5.71
C VAL A 76 5.39 6.13 6.00
N VAL A 77 4.69 7.14 5.52
CA VAL A 77 5.10 8.52 5.72
C VAL A 77 5.01 8.91 7.19
N GLU A 78 3.94 8.49 7.87
CA GLU A 78 3.75 8.84 9.27
C GLU A 78 4.73 8.14 10.20
N ASP A 79 5.01 6.88 9.94
CA ASP A 79 5.65 6.04 10.94
C ASP A 79 7.10 5.67 10.64
N THR A 80 7.62 5.94 9.45
CA THR A 80 8.95 5.46 9.09
C THR A 80 9.92 6.56 8.67
N GLY A 81 9.47 7.82 8.63
CA GLY A 81 10.33 8.91 8.23
C GLY A 81 10.49 9.07 6.72
N VAL A 82 9.82 8.25 5.94
CA VAL A 82 9.80 8.42 4.48
C VAL A 82 9.03 9.70 4.15
N THR A 83 9.57 10.50 3.23
CA THR A 83 8.97 11.80 2.91
C THR A 83 8.04 11.70 1.73
N LEU A 84 7.16 12.71 1.59
CA LEU A 84 6.28 12.79 0.43
C LEU A 84 7.07 12.94 -0.87
N ASP A 85 8.23 13.60 -0.82
CA ASP A 85 9.10 13.70 -2.00
C ASP A 85 9.53 12.31 -2.47
N THR A 86 9.85 11.42 -1.55
CA THR A 86 10.21 10.06 -1.90
C THR A 86 9.03 9.35 -2.56
N ILE A 87 7.83 9.53 -2.02
CA ILE A 87 6.63 8.94 -2.62
C ILE A 87 6.41 9.47 -4.04
N THR A 88 6.60 10.77 -4.24
CA THR A 88 6.47 11.37 -5.55
C THR A 88 7.44 10.75 -6.55
N ASN A 89 8.70 10.59 -6.14
CA ASN A 89 9.74 10.06 -7.01
C ASN A 89 9.56 8.57 -7.30
N GLU A 90 9.10 7.80 -6.32
CA GLU A 90 8.95 6.35 -6.48
C GLU A 90 7.64 5.98 -7.17
N PHE A 91 6.62 6.79 -7.02
CA PHE A 91 5.29 6.46 -7.54
C PHE A 91 4.73 7.57 -8.40
N SER A 92 4.15 8.63 -7.81
CA SER A 92 3.64 9.75 -8.61
C SER A 92 3.21 10.90 -7.70
N ASN A 93 3.01 12.07 -8.30
CA ASN A 93 2.43 13.21 -7.61
C ASN A 93 1.02 12.93 -7.12
N GLU A 94 0.25 12.20 -7.92
CA GLU A 94 -1.12 11.87 -7.54
C GLU A 94 -1.14 11.05 -6.25
N VAL A 95 -0.32 10.01 -6.19
CA VAL A 95 -0.25 9.16 -5.00
C VAL A 95 0.24 9.97 -3.80
N ALA A 96 1.26 10.81 -4.00
CA ALA A 96 1.79 11.62 -2.90
C ALA A 96 0.74 12.56 -2.34
N ARG A 97 -0.08 13.16 -3.20
CA ARG A 97 -1.14 14.06 -2.75
C ARG A 97 -2.23 13.31 -1.98
N LEU A 98 -2.58 12.11 -2.44
CA LEU A 98 -3.57 11.30 -1.74
C LEU A 98 -3.05 10.87 -0.38
N VAL A 99 -1.77 10.46 -0.32
CA VAL A 99 -1.17 10.08 0.96
C VAL A 99 -1.16 11.27 1.92
N ASP A 100 -0.77 12.44 1.42
CA ASP A 100 -0.77 13.65 2.24
C ASP A 100 -2.15 13.96 2.79
N GLY A 101 -3.18 13.78 1.96
CA GLY A 101 -4.54 14.04 2.37
C GLY A 101 -5.04 13.15 3.49
N VAL A 102 -4.55 11.91 3.58
CA VAL A 102 -5.02 10.95 4.59
C VAL A 102 -4.09 10.83 5.79
N THR A 103 -2.94 11.48 5.79
CA THR A 103 -2.00 11.38 6.91
C THR A 103 -2.18 12.49 7.95
N LYS A 104 -3.21 13.25 7.88
CA LYS A 104 -3.45 14.36 8.82
C LYS A 104 -3.96 13.94 10.17
#